data_fd80cff7799d4fd769dbdb31bde307c4
#
_entry.id   fd80cff7799d4fd769dbdb31bde307c4
#
_cell.length_a   1.000
_cell.length_b   1.000
_cell.length_c   1.000
_cell.angle_alpha   90.00
_cell.angle_beta   90.00
_cell.angle_gamma   90.00
#
_symmetry.space_group_name_H-M   'P 1'
#
loop_
_entity.id
_entity.type
_entity.pdbx_description
1 polymer ?
#
loop_
_entity_poly.entity_id
_entity_poly.type
_entity_poly.pdbx_seq_one_letter_code
_entity_poly.pdbx_strand_id
1 'polypeptide(L)'
;MTHPFLDLSPDRADALLDAALERRHAIRLREAAAPILAGLEPGARLLGEHLVEEVARLSARVDALAQAQAAAALSREERLRIDPLRTIPAARLAAAAGGVAPPEAGPAAVEAGDDAFLGFGWFAAERTEGGSLRWSGGARCATLLLPALGGGDVVLTLALRSPFGVPLDLSGQDWFLDGVPLSFATVGNDGTTGIFEARATLPPMPAGARVTLLLHGAQHEDPATGPRRDTRRLGLGLAWARIERA
;
A
#
# COMPACT_ATOMS: atom_id res chain seq x y z
N MET A 1 26.06 -4.70 -8.61
CA MET A 1 25.15 -3.57 -8.88
C MET A 1 23.82 -3.93 -8.25
N THR A 2 23.48 -3.33 -7.13
CA THR A 2 22.20 -3.55 -6.43
C THR A 2 21.11 -2.87 -7.26
N HIS A 3 20.14 -3.61 -7.73
CA HIS A 3 19.00 -3.07 -8.46
C HIS A 3 18.19 -2.17 -7.51
N PRO A 4 18.05 -0.86 -7.77
CA PRO A 4 17.39 0.07 -6.87
C PRO A 4 15.90 -0.20 -6.67
N PHE A 5 15.31 -1.09 -7.48
CA PHE A 5 13.88 -1.44 -7.47
C PHE A 5 13.49 -2.61 -6.56
N LEU A 6 14.45 -3.25 -5.89
CA LEU A 6 14.19 -4.43 -5.06
C LEU A 6 14.45 -4.20 -3.57
N ASP A 7 14.72 -2.96 -3.17
CA ASP A 7 14.85 -2.63 -1.76
C ASP A 7 13.46 -2.52 -1.12
N LEU A 8 13.02 -3.60 -0.50
CA LEU A 8 11.80 -3.70 0.32
C LEU A 8 12.12 -3.53 1.81
N SER A 9 13.23 -2.87 2.13
CA SER A 9 13.53 -2.57 3.53
C SER A 9 12.41 -1.74 4.19
N PRO A 10 12.21 -1.87 5.50
CA PRO A 10 11.25 -1.06 6.24
C PRO A 10 11.48 0.44 6.01
N ASP A 11 12.72 0.89 6.02
CA ASP A 11 13.10 2.30 5.81
C ASP A 11 12.67 2.80 4.42
N ARG A 12 12.77 1.94 3.40
CA ARG A 12 12.32 2.28 2.04
C ARG A 12 10.81 2.35 1.95
N ALA A 13 10.10 1.41 2.57
CA ALA A 13 8.63 1.42 2.62
C ALA A 13 8.12 2.66 3.35
N ASP A 14 8.73 3.03 4.48
CA ASP A 14 8.38 4.23 5.23
C ASP A 14 8.67 5.50 4.43
N ALA A 15 9.80 5.60 3.72
CA ALA A 15 10.12 6.74 2.87
C ALA A 15 9.12 6.89 1.70
N LEU A 16 8.69 5.78 1.09
CA LEU A 16 7.65 5.80 0.06
C LEU A 16 6.31 6.26 0.61
N LEU A 17 5.95 5.81 1.80
CA LEU A 17 4.73 6.24 2.48
C LEU A 17 4.76 7.74 2.78
N ASP A 18 5.84 8.24 3.39
CA ASP A 18 5.98 9.65 3.74
C ASP A 18 5.84 10.55 2.50
N ALA A 19 6.52 10.19 1.41
CA ALA A 19 6.40 10.92 0.14
C ALA A 19 4.98 10.85 -0.47
N ALA A 20 4.31 9.71 -0.33
CA ALA A 20 2.95 9.53 -0.83
C ALA A 20 1.93 10.33 -0.01
N LEU A 21 2.06 10.34 1.32
CA LEU A 21 1.21 11.13 2.20
C LEU A 21 1.39 12.63 1.97
N GLU A 22 2.63 13.11 1.82
CA GLU A 22 2.91 14.51 1.49
C GLU A 22 2.20 14.92 0.19
N ARG A 23 2.33 14.12 -0.86
CA ARG A 23 1.66 14.36 -2.15
C ARG A 23 0.14 14.39 -2.00
N ARG A 24 -0.44 13.45 -1.26
CA ARG A 24 -1.88 13.39 -0.99
C ARG A 24 -2.38 14.63 -0.25
N HIS A 25 -1.68 15.05 0.81
CA HIS A 25 -2.04 16.27 1.52
C HIS A 25 -1.94 17.49 0.61
N ALA A 26 -0.90 17.58 -0.22
CA ALA A 26 -0.74 18.67 -1.18
C ALA A 26 -1.90 18.75 -2.18
N ILE A 27 -2.36 17.61 -2.71
CA ILE A 27 -3.51 17.56 -3.62
C ILE A 27 -4.76 18.08 -2.91
N ARG A 28 -5.10 17.53 -1.74
CA ARG A 28 -6.31 17.94 -0.98
C ARG A 28 -6.30 19.42 -0.60
N LEU A 29 -5.16 19.91 -0.14
CA LEU A 29 -5.02 21.31 0.25
C LEU A 29 -5.11 22.25 -0.95
N ARG A 30 -4.53 21.88 -2.10
CA ARG A 30 -4.66 22.66 -3.35
C ARG A 30 -6.11 22.72 -3.82
N GLU A 31 -6.81 21.60 -3.79
CA GLU A 31 -8.24 21.56 -4.14
C GLU A 31 -9.07 22.45 -3.21
N ALA A 32 -8.86 22.36 -1.89
CA ALA A 32 -9.56 23.18 -0.91
C ALA A 32 -9.22 24.68 -1.03
N ALA A 33 -7.96 25.01 -1.33
CA ALA A 33 -7.50 26.39 -1.46
C ALA A 33 -7.73 26.99 -2.85
N ALA A 34 -8.05 26.20 -3.86
CA ALA A 34 -8.18 26.63 -5.25
C ALA A 34 -9.09 27.88 -5.45
N PRO A 35 -10.29 27.97 -4.80
CA PRO A 35 -11.14 29.16 -4.94
C PRO A 35 -10.48 30.43 -4.38
N ILE A 36 -9.71 30.31 -3.30
CA ILE A 36 -9.02 31.43 -2.68
C ILE A 36 -7.81 31.84 -3.54
N LEU A 37 -7.01 30.86 -3.96
CA LEU A 37 -5.80 31.12 -4.76
C LEU A 37 -6.12 31.73 -6.12
N ALA A 38 -7.27 31.39 -6.71
CA ALA A 38 -7.70 31.94 -8.00
C ALA A 38 -7.98 33.47 -7.94
N GLY A 39 -8.38 33.97 -6.77
CA GLY A 39 -8.64 35.39 -6.55
C GLY A 39 -7.44 36.25 -6.17
N LEU A 40 -6.26 35.62 -6.00
CA LEU A 40 -5.06 36.33 -5.56
C LEU A 40 -4.25 36.89 -6.74
N GLU A 41 -3.56 38.02 -6.48
CA GLU A 41 -2.51 38.53 -7.36
C GLU A 41 -1.37 37.51 -7.55
N PRO A 42 -0.64 37.50 -8.68
CA PRO A 42 0.33 36.46 -9.00
C PRO A 42 1.38 36.20 -7.90
N GLY A 43 1.90 37.25 -7.26
CA GLY A 43 2.89 37.12 -6.19
C GLY A 43 2.30 36.50 -4.92
N ALA A 44 1.08 36.89 -4.55
CA ALA A 44 0.36 36.33 -3.41
C ALA A 44 -0.06 34.87 -3.67
N ARG A 45 -0.39 34.53 -4.91
CA ARG A 45 -0.71 33.15 -5.32
C ARG A 45 0.51 32.24 -5.14
N LEU A 46 1.70 32.63 -5.60
CA LEU A 46 2.94 31.87 -5.43
C LEU A 46 3.23 31.61 -3.96
N LEU A 47 3.04 32.61 -3.10
CA LEU A 47 3.19 32.45 -1.66
C LEU A 47 2.14 31.47 -1.11
N GLY A 48 0.88 31.57 -1.55
CA GLY A 48 -0.20 30.66 -1.16
C GLY A 48 0.09 29.21 -1.56
N GLU A 49 0.57 28.98 -2.77
CA GLU A 49 0.97 27.65 -3.26
C GLU A 49 2.14 27.09 -2.44
N HIS A 50 3.14 27.89 -2.11
CA HIS A 50 4.23 27.49 -1.23
C HIS A 50 3.75 27.13 0.18
N LEU A 51 2.83 27.91 0.76
CA LEU A 51 2.24 27.60 2.05
C LEU A 51 1.45 26.28 2.04
N VAL A 52 0.73 26.00 0.97
CA VAL A 52 0.03 24.70 0.79
C VAL A 52 1.03 23.54 0.81
N GLU A 53 2.17 23.67 0.15
CA GLU A 53 3.22 22.64 0.15
C GLU A 53 3.84 22.45 1.53
N GLU A 54 4.13 23.54 2.26
CA GLU A 54 4.67 23.46 3.62
C GLU A 54 3.66 22.80 4.59
N VAL A 55 2.39 23.18 4.51
CA VAL A 55 1.34 22.58 5.35
C VAL A 55 1.17 21.09 5.02
N ALA A 56 1.23 20.72 3.74
CA ALA A 56 1.18 19.31 3.33
C ALA A 56 2.33 18.49 3.94
N ARG A 57 3.55 19.02 3.87
CA ARG A 57 4.74 18.40 4.47
C ARG A 57 4.62 18.24 5.98
N LEU A 58 4.15 19.28 6.68
CA LEU A 58 3.93 19.23 8.11
C LEU A 58 2.84 18.22 8.48
N SER A 59 1.75 18.16 7.73
CA SER A 59 0.66 17.19 7.95
C SER A 59 1.15 15.75 7.79
N ALA A 60 1.91 15.46 6.75
CA ALA A 60 2.53 14.14 6.56
C ALA A 60 3.46 13.76 7.72
N ARG A 61 4.22 14.74 8.24
CA ARG A 61 5.12 14.53 9.38
C ARG A 61 4.36 14.27 10.68
N VAL A 62 3.24 14.93 10.90
CA VAL A 62 2.35 14.68 12.05
C VAL A 62 1.78 13.26 11.98
N ASP A 63 1.29 12.84 10.81
CA ASP A 63 0.81 11.47 10.59
C ASP A 63 1.91 10.44 10.85
N ALA A 64 3.14 10.69 10.37
CA ALA A 64 4.28 9.83 10.61
C ALA A 64 4.59 9.68 12.11
N LEU A 65 4.58 10.80 12.86
CA LEU A 65 4.83 10.80 14.31
C LEU A 65 3.72 10.06 15.07
N ALA A 66 2.45 10.32 14.74
CA ALA A 66 1.32 9.64 15.37
C ALA A 66 1.40 8.11 15.20
N GLN A 67 1.80 7.66 14.01
CA GLN A 67 1.97 6.24 13.73
C GLN A 67 3.21 5.64 14.40
N ALA A 68 4.32 6.37 14.44
CA ALA A 68 5.50 5.94 15.18
C ALA A 68 5.19 5.76 16.68
N GLN A 69 4.37 6.65 17.27
CA GLN A 69 3.89 6.49 18.64
C GLN A 69 3.01 5.26 18.81
N ALA A 70 2.09 5.01 17.87
CA ALA A 70 1.25 3.82 17.88
C ALA A 70 2.09 2.54 17.75
N ALA A 71 3.09 2.52 16.86
CA ALA A 71 4.01 1.40 16.70
C ALA A 71 4.92 1.18 17.93
N ALA A 72 5.32 2.26 18.62
CA ALA A 72 6.10 2.16 19.84
C ALA A 72 5.32 1.53 21.01
N ALA A 73 3.99 1.62 20.98
CA ALA A 73 3.12 0.97 21.96
C ALA A 73 3.00 -0.55 21.77
N LEU A 74 3.46 -1.09 20.60
CA LEU A 74 3.46 -2.54 20.37
C LEU A 74 4.46 -3.25 21.28
N SER A 75 4.08 -4.41 21.79
CA SER A 75 4.96 -5.28 22.55
C SER A 75 6.14 -5.77 21.71
N ARG A 76 7.24 -6.19 22.38
CA ARG A 76 8.39 -6.76 21.68
C ARG A 76 8.01 -8.00 20.84
N GLU A 77 7.08 -8.78 21.33
CA GLU A 77 6.61 -9.99 20.66
C GLU A 77 5.82 -9.67 19.39
N GLU A 78 4.96 -8.67 19.46
CA GLU A 78 4.24 -8.16 18.29
C GLU A 78 5.19 -7.59 17.25
N ARG A 79 6.20 -6.82 17.64
CA ARG A 79 7.23 -6.33 16.72
C ARG A 79 8.02 -7.44 16.04
N LEU A 80 8.37 -8.51 16.76
CA LEU A 80 9.08 -9.66 16.18
C LEU A 80 8.22 -10.46 15.20
N ARG A 81 6.88 -10.47 15.38
CA ARG A 81 5.95 -11.12 14.43
C ARG A 81 5.84 -10.36 13.10
N ILE A 82 6.20 -9.10 13.09
CA ILE A 82 6.10 -8.18 11.93
C ILE A 82 7.45 -8.08 11.20
N ASP A 83 8.48 -8.80 11.61
CA ASP A 83 9.78 -8.77 10.94
C ASP A 83 9.62 -9.17 9.46
N PRO A 84 9.79 -8.23 8.52
CA PRO A 84 9.59 -8.47 7.09
C PRO A 84 10.55 -9.51 6.54
N LEU A 85 11.72 -9.66 7.15
CA LEU A 85 12.72 -10.65 6.74
C LEU A 85 12.26 -12.09 7.03
N ARG A 86 11.29 -12.28 7.94
CA ARG A 86 10.69 -13.60 8.19
C ARG A 86 9.61 -13.97 7.16
N THR A 87 9.02 -12.97 6.49
CA THR A 87 7.94 -13.19 5.51
C THR A 87 8.46 -13.37 4.08
N ILE A 88 9.71 -12.96 3.81
CA ILE A 88 10.34 -13.14 2.50
C ILE A 88 11.51 -14.13 2.65
N PRO A 89 11.38 -15.40 2.23
CA PRO A 89 12.48 -16.35 2.25
C PRO A 89 13.69 -15.79 1.51
N ALA A 90 14.90 -15.92 2.09
CA ALA A 90 16.14 -15.43 1.49
C ALA A 90 16.37 -15.95 0.05
N ALA A 91 15.90 -17.18 -0.26
CA ALA A 91 15.94 -17.76 -1.59
C ALA A 91 15.10 -16.94 -2.62
N ARG A 92 14.04 -16.25 -2.18
CA ARG A 92 13.23 -15.39 -3.06
C ARG A 92 13.86 -14.04 -3.32
N LEU A 93 14.50 -13.46 -2.30
CA LEU A 93 15.30 -12.25 -2.48
C LEU A 93 16.45 -12.52 -3.46
N ALA A 94 17.11 -13.69 -3.36
CA ALA A 94 18.16 -14.11 -4.27
C ALA A 94 17.63 -14.36 -5.71
N ALA A 95 16.46 -15.00 -5.86
CA ALA A 95 15.82 -15.22 -7.16
C ALA A 95 15.36 -13.91 -7.81
N ALA A 96 14.83 -12.97 -7.03
CA ALA A 96 14.47 -11.65 -7.52
C ALA A 96 15.69 -10.81 -7.93
N ALA A 97 16.84 -10.99 -7.26
CA ALA A 97 18.13 -10.37 -7.63
C ALA A 97 18.79 -11.05 -8.84
N GLY A 98 18.48 -12.32 -9.13
CA GLY A 98 19.10 -13.16 -10.16
C GLY A 98 18.51 -13.09 -11.57
N GLY A 99 17.68 -12.07 -11.88
CA GLY A 99 17.25 -11.82 -13.26
C GLY A 99 16.24 -12.84 -13.78
N VAL A 100 15.06 -12.87 -13.19
CA VAL A 100 13.89 -13.50 -13.83
C VAL A 100 13.62 -12.79 -15.16
N ALA A 101 13.47 -13.57 -16.24
CA ALA A 101 13.09 -13.05 -17.55
C ALA A 101 11.89 -12.10 -17.40
N PRO A 102 11.89 -10.96 -18.12
CA PRO A 102 10.80 -10.01 -18.01
C PRO A 102 9.48 -10.74 -18.28
N PRO A 103 8.48 -10.61 -17.39
CA PRO A 103 7.17 -11.18 -17.67
C PRO A 103 6.68 -10.60 -18.99
N GLU A 104 6.13 -11.45 -19.84
CA GLU A 104 5.45 -11.05 -21.07
C GLU A 104 4.42 -9.95 -20.72
N ALA A 105 4.18 -9.05 -21.68
CA ALA A 105 3.31 -7.87 -21.52
C ALA A 105 1.80 -8.20 -21.34
N GLY A 106 1.49 -9.33 -20.72
CA GLY A 106 0.15 -9.81 -20.42
C GLY A 106 -0.33 -9.46 -19.01
N PRO A 107 -1.61 -9.71 -18.72
CA PRO A 107 -2.16 -9.55 -17.37
C PRO A 107 -1.32 -10.33 -16.37
N ALA A 108 -0.96 -9.69 -15.26
CA ALA A 108 -0.22 -10.35 -14.20
C ALA A 108 -1.05 -10.39 -12.92
N ALA A 109 -1.14 -11.56 -12.31
CA ALA A 109 -1.79 -11.74 -11.02
C ALA A 109 -0.77 -12.23 -9.99
N VAL A 110 -0.94 -11.82 -8.76
CA VAL A 110 -0.18 -12.26 -7.59
C VAL A 110 -1.18 -12.72 -6.53
N GLU A 111 -1.13 -13.98 -6.17
CA GLU A 111 -1.97 -14.53 -5.10
C GLU A 111 -1.28 -14.48 -3.75
N ALA A 112 -2.06 -14.38 -2.67
CA ALA A 112 -1.53 -14.33 -1.32
C ALA A 112 -0.67 -15.53 -0.93
N GLY A 113 -0.99 -16.71 -1.47
CA GLY A 113 -0.23 -17.95 -1.25
C GLY A 113 0.94 -18.15 -2.20
N ASP A 114 1.10 -17.27 -3.19
CA ASP A 114 2.07 -17.44 -4.27
C ASP A 114 3.50 -17.14 -3.78
N ASP A 115 4.43 -17.85 -4.38
CA ASP A 115 5.86 -17.59 -4.26
C ASP A 115 6.27 -16.27 -4.91
N ALA A 116 5.50 -15.78 -5.86
CA ALA A 116 5.67 -14.48 -6.50
C ALA A 116 5.21 -13.29 -5.63
N PHE A 117 4.59 -13.54 -4.48
CA PHE A 117 4.19 -12.49 -3.55
C PHE A 117 5.41 -11.85 -2.90
N LEU A 118 5.85 -10.72 -3.41
CA LEU A 118 6.93 -9.91 -2.88
C LEU A 118 6.35 -8.66 -2.24
N GLY A 119 6.38 -8.57 -0.92
CA GLY A 119 5.79 -7.45 -0.19
C GLY A 119 6.29 -7.36 1.24
N PHE A 120 6.07 -6.19 1.84
CA PHE A 120 6.39 -5.87 3.23
C PHE A 120 5.10 -5.55 3.99
N GLY A 121 5.08 -5.74 5.32
CA GLY A 121 3.93 -5.38 6.17
C GLY A 121 2.75 -6.36 6.12
N TRP A 122 2.97 -7.55 5.60
CA TRP A 122 1.98 -8.63 5.54
C TRP A 122 2.35 -9.77 6.50
N PHE A 123 1.36 -10.31 7.17
CA PHE A 123 1.52 -11.58 7.87
C PHE A 123 1.72 -12.74 6.88
N ALA A 124 2.14 -13.89 7.41
CA ALA A 124 2.23 -15.12 6.61
C ALA A 124 0.88 -15.46 5.97
N ALA A 125 0.92 -16.10 4.79
CA ALA A 125 -0.29 -16.53 4.13
C ALA A 125 -1.07 -17.54 4.97
N GLU A 126 -2.36 -17.31 5.13
CA GLU A 126 -3.31 -18.20 5.79
C GLU A 126 -4.17 -18.89 4.73
N ARG A 127 -4.46 -20.17 4.93
CA ARG A 127 -5.41 -20.88 4.09
C ARG A 127 -6.83 -20.65 4.60
N THR A 128 -7.72 -20.29 3.70
CA THR A 128 -9.14 -20.13 3.95
C THR A 128 -9.93 -21.05 3.01
N GLU A 129 -11.24 -21.19 3.22
CA GLU A 129 -12.11 -21.95 2.30
C GLU A 129 -12.09 -21.40 0.87
N GLY A 130 -11.88 -20.10 0.70
CA GLY A 130 -11.81 -19.42 -0.61
C GLY A 130 -10.41 -19.26 -1.21
N GLY A 131 -9.37 -19.92 -0.64
CA GLY A 131 -7.99 -19.78 -1.11
C GLY A 131 -7.04 -19.27 -0.04
N SER A 132 -5.96 -18.64 -0.45
CA SER A 132 -4.98 -18.04 0.46
C SER A 132 -5.30 -16.58 0.73
N LEU A 133 -4.95 -16.11 1.92
CA LEU A 133 -5.14 -14.73 2.35
C LEU A 133 -3.91 -14.25 3.12
N ARG A 134 -3.47 -13.01 2.92
CA ARG A 134 -2.49 -12.35 3.78
C ARG A 134 -3.11 -11.11 4.39
N TRP A 135 -3.02 -10.99 5.69
CA TRP A 135 -3.43 -9.80 6.42
C TRP A 135 -2.32 -8.76 6.41
N SER A 136 -2.65 -7.52 6.10
CA SER A 136 -1.78 -6.38 6.43
C SER A 136 -1.86 -6.11 7.93
N GLY A 137 -0.81 -5.59 8.51
CA GLY A 137 -0.84 -5.18 9.91
C GLY A 137 0.53 -5.17 10.56
N GLY A 138 0.58 -4.50 11.70
CA GLY A 138 1.76 -4.39 12.54
C GLY A 138 2.85 -3.44 12.04
N ALA A 139 2.91 -3.13 10.75
CA ALA A 139 3.73 -2.08 10.17
C ALA A 139 2.88 -0.84 9.85
N ARG A 140 3.52 0.30 9.62
CA ARG A 140 2.83 1.54 9.21
C ARG A 140 2.08 1.39 7.89
N CYS A 141 2.61 0.57 6.99
CA CYS A 141 2.02 0.29 5.69
C CYS A 141 2.30 -1.15 5.28
N ALA A 142 1.58 -1.60 4.27
CA ALA A 142 1.89 -2.83 3.55
C ALA A 142 2.23 -2.50 2.10
N THR A 143 3.19 -3.20 1.52
CA THR A 143 3.60 -3.00 0.12
C THR A 143 3.54 -4.31 -0.65
N LEU A 144 3.23 -4.22 -1.94
CA LEU A 144 3.27 -5.35 -2.88
C LEU A 144 3.93 -4.90 -4.17
N LEU A 145 4.91 -5.66 -4.66
CA LEU A 145 5.53 -5.42 -5.96
C LEU A 145 4.72 -6.08 -7.06
N LEU A 146 4.30 -5.26 -8.02
CA LEU A 146 3.58 -5.69 -9.23
C LEU A 146 4.43 -5.41 -10.48
N PRO A 147 4.26 -6.16 -11.57
CA PRO A 147 4.89 -5.83 -12.85
C PRO A 147 4.41 -4.48 -13.37
N ALA A 148 5.33 -3.67 -13.92
CA ALA A 148 5.00 -2.35 -14.47
C ALA A 148 4.38 -2.39 -15.88
N LEU A 149 4.38 -3.54 -16.54
CA LEU A 149 3.83 -3.77 -17.88
C LEU A 149 4.36 -2.81 -18.98
N GLY A 150 5.53 -2.19 -18.76
CA GLY A 150 6.11 -1.20 -19.65
C GLY A 150 5.60 0.23 -19.49
N GLY A 151 4.71 0.46 -18.53
CA GLY A 151 4.05 1.75 -18.30
C GLY A 151 2.78 1.96 -19.13
N GLY A 152 2.24 3.16 -19.11
CA GLY A 152 0.97 3.52 -19.75
C GLY A 152 -0.24 3.30 -18.82
N ASP A 153 -1.44 3.29 -19.39
CA ASP A 153 -2.67 3.12 -18.64
C ASP A 153 -2.84 1.67 -18.18
N VAL A 154 -3.10 1.51 -16.89
CA VAL A 154 -3.26 0.21 -16.25
C VAL A 154 -4.53 0.17 -15.41
N VAL A 155 -5.09 -1.03 -15.32
CA VAL A 155 -6.18 -1.37 -14.40
C VAL A 155 -5.61 -2.30 -13.32
N LEU A 156 -5.82 -1.92 -12.06
CA LEU A 156 -5.48 -2.71 -10.90
C LEU A 156 -6.76 -3.25 -10.27
N THR A 157 -6.86 -4.56 -10.14
CA THR A 157 -7.98 -5.23 -9.48
C THR A 157 -7.47 -5.95 -8.24
N LEU A 158 -8.16 -5.76 -7.11
CA LEU A 158 -7.82 -6.36 -5.82
C LEU A 158 -9.00 -7.17 -5.28
N ALA A 159 -8.73 -8.37 -4.78
CA ALA A 159 -9.67 -9.11 -3.94
C ALA A 159 -9.28 -8.94 -2.47
N LEU A 160 -10.15 -8.30 -1.73
CA LEU A 160 -9.89 -7.87 -0.36
C LEU A 160 -10.88 -8.48 0.63
N ARG A 161 -10.45 -8.58 1.89
CA ARG A 161 -11.28 -9.00 3.02
C ARG A 161 -11.02 -8.10 4.22
N SER A 162 -12.08 -7.76 4.96
CA SER A 162 -11.95 -7.09 6.25
C SER A 162 -11.74 -8.10 7.39
N PRO A 163 -10.99 -7.74 8.45
CA PRO A 163 -10.77 -8.60 9.59
C PRO A 163 -12.00 -8.60 10.51
N PHE A 164 -12.17 -9.68 11.27
CA PHE A 164 -13.09 -9.78 12.40
C PHE A 164 -14.56 -9.42 12.11
N GLY A 165 -15.00 -9.56 10.86
CA GLY A 165 -16.37 -9.22 10.46
C GLY A 165 -16.69 -7.73 10.43
N VAL A 166 -15.68 -6.86 10.51
CA VAL A 166 -15.83 -5.42 10.27
C VAL A 166 -16.30 -5.20 8.84
N PRO A 167 -17.25 -4.28 8.57
CA PRO A 167 -17.64 -3.96 7.21
C PRO A 167 -16.45 -3.53 6.36
N LEU A 168 -16.36 -4.05 5.13
CA LEU A 168 -15.30 -3.72 4.20
C LEU A 168 -15.56 -2.35 3.57
N ASP A 169 -14.82 -1.36 4.05
CA ASP A 169 -14.84 0.02 3.56
C ASP A 169 -13.41 0.48 3.25
N LEU A 170 -13.19 0.97 2.05
CA LEU A 170 -11.91 1.51 1.62
C LEU A 170 -11.76 3.02 1.85
N SER A 171 -12.79 3.72 2.31
CA SER A 171 -12.75 5.18 2.52
C SER A 171 -11.72 5.61 3.56
N GLY A 172 -11.46 4.74 4.55
CA GLY A 172 -10.42 4.95 5.58
C GLY A 172 -9.03 4.43 5.23
N GLN A 173 -8.83 3.97 3.99
CA GLN A 173 -7.59 3.38 3.51
C GLN A 173 -6.94 4.26 2.46
N ASP A 174 -5.62 4.40 2.54
CA ASP A 174 -4.82 5.10 1.55
C ASP A 174 -4.07 4.09 0.68
N TRP A 175 -4.27 4.23 -0.62
CA TRP A 175 -3.63 3.38 -1.61
C TRP A 175 -2.80 4.21 -2.55
N PHE A 176 -1.60 3.73 -2.86
CA PHE A 176 -0.71 4.40 -3.80
C PHE A 176 -0.08 3.37 -4.74
N LEU A 177 0.07 3.73 -6.01
CA LEU A 177 0.86 2.98 -6.97
C LEU A 177 2.06 3.84 -7.38
N ASP A 178 3.27 3.42 -7.01
CA ASP A 178 4.50 4.22 -7.15
C ASP A 178 4.37 5.66 -6.61
N GLY A 179 3.68 5.81 -5.48
CA GLY A 179 3.43 7.09 -4.84
C GLY A 179 2.34 7.94 -5.50
N VAL A 180 1.64 7.44 -6.53
CA VAL A 180 0.44 8.07 -7.10
C VAL A 180 -0.78 7.57 -6.32
N PRO A 181 -1.61 8.46 -5.75
CA PRO A 181 -2.81 8.06 -5.05
C PRO A 181 -3.77 7.31 -5.97
N LEU A 182 -4.36 6.22 -5.46
CA LEU A 182 -5.38 5.45 -6.14
C LEU A 182 -6.75 5.66 -5.50
N SER A 183 -7.78 5.72 -6.34
CA SER A 183 -9.17 5.64 -5.93
C SER A 183 -9.77 4.36 -6.49
N PHE A 184 -10.37 3.54 -5.61
CA PHE A 184 -10.97 2.28 -5.99
C PHE A 184 -12.47 2.39 -6.17
N ALA A 185 -12.96 1.85 -7.29
CA ALA A 185 -14.38 1.57 -7.50
C ALA A 185 -14.69 0.15 -7.00
N THR A 186 -15.83 -0.02 -6.37
CA THR A 186 -16.32 -1.33 -5.94
C THR A 186 -16.91 -2.06 -7.16
N VAL A 187 -16.36 -3.23 -7.49
CA VAL A 187 -16.90 -4.13 -8.52
C VAL A 187 -17.90 -5.10 -7.91
N GLY A 188 -17.61 -5.59 -6.70
CA GLY A 188 -18.50 -6.45 -5.93
C GLY A 188 -18.08 -6.45 -4.47
N ASN A 189 -19.08 -6.48 -3.55
CA ASN A 189 -18.85 -6.48 -2.11
C ASN A 189 -20.00 -7.21 -1.41
N ASP A 190 -19.67 -8.22 -0.59
CA ASP A 190 -20.64 -8.99 0.22
C ASP A 190 -20.72 -8.51 1.68
N GLY A 191 -20.08 -7.38 1.99
CA GLY A 191 -20.02 -6.78 3.32
C GLY A 191 -18.68 -7.00 4.01
N THR A 192 -18.03 -8.15 3.85
CA THR A 192 -16.73 -8.46 4.48
C THR A 192 -15.64 -8.84 3.47
N THR A 193 -16.04 -9.25 2.26
CA THR A 193 -15.14 -9.49 1.14
C THR A 193 -15.57 -8.67 -0.06
N GLY A 194 -14.62 -8.31 -0.92
CA GLY A 194 -14.96 -7.51 -2.09
C GLY A 194 -13.88 -7.51 -3.16
N ILE A 195 -14.30 -7.15 -4.38
CA ILE A 195 -13.43 -6.92 -5.52
C ILE A 195 -13.49 -5.44 -5.85
N PHE A 196 -12.34 -4.84 -5.97
CA PHE A 196 -12.16 -3.41 -6.18
C PHE A 196 -11.24 -3.15 -7.37
N GLU A 197 -11.55 -2.14 -8.16
CA GLU A 197 -10.80 -1.74 -9.34
C GLU A 197 -10.34 -0.30 -9.24
N ALA A 198 -9.09 -0.04 -9.60
CA ALA A 198 -8.55 1.31 -9.76
C ALA A 198 -7.84 1.43 -11.10
N ARG A 199 -7.81 2.64 -11.66
CA ARG A 199 -7.07 2.99 -12.86
C ARG A 199 -5.93 3.92 -12.52
N ALA A 200 -4.80 3.71 -13.17
CA ALA A 200 -3.63 4.58 -13.04
C ALA A 200 -2.90 4.69 -14.37
N THR A 201 -2.20 5.81 -14.54
CA THR A 201 -1.27 6.00 -15.66
C THR A 201 0.15 5.94 -15.10
N LEU A 202 0.91 4.96 -15.52
CA LEU A 202 2.32 4.78 -15.15
C LEU A 202 3.23 5.50 -16.16
N PRO A 203 4.35 6.07 -15.72
CA PRO A 203 5.35 6.57 -16.64
C PRO A 203 5.90 5.42 -17.50
N PRO A 204 6.48 5.70 -18.68
CA PRO A 204 7.18 4.69 -19.45
C PRO A 204 8.26 4.00 -18.60
N MET A 205 8.24 2.69 -18.55
CA MET A 205 9.14 1.88 -17.73
C MET A 205 9.83 0.80 -18.54
N PRO A 206 11.07 0.43 -18.22
CA PRO A 206 11.77 -0.62 -18.92
C PRO A 206 11.07 -1.98 -18.73
N ALA A 207 11.26 -2.89 -19.68
CA ALA A 207 10.79 -4.26 -19.56
C ALA A 207 11.33 -4.91 -18.27
N GLY A 208 10.45 -5.61 -17.55
CA GLY A 208 10.79 -6.24 -16.26
C GLY A 208 10.80 -5.29 -15.06
N ALA A 209 10.55 -3.98 -15.25
CA ALA A 209 10.35 -3.08 -14.15
C ALA A 209 9.15 -3.49 -13.28
N ARG A 210 9.20 -3.12 -12.02
CA ARG A 210 8.11 -3.34 -11.05
C ARG A 210 7.64 -2.01 -10.49
N VAL A 211 6.37 -1.97 -10.13
CA VAL A 211 5.73 -0.86 -9.40
C VAL A 211 5.35 -1.32 -8.01
N THR A 212 5.40 -0.40 -7.06
CA THR A 212 5.03 -0.67 -5.69
C THR A 212 3.59 -0.24 -5.44
N LEU A 213 2.71 -1.21 -5.18
CA LEU A 213 1.42 -0.94 -4.55
C LEU A 213 1.66 -0.77 -3.06
N LEU A 214 1.20 0.33 -2.49
CA LEU A 214 1.31 0.64 -1.07
C LEU A 214 -0.09 0.83 -0.48
N LEU A 215 -0.36 0.14 0.63
CA LEU A 215 -1.54 0.27 1.46
C LEU A 215 -1.16 0.88 2.80
N HIS A 216 -1.86 1.92 3.19
CA HIS A 216 -1.82 2.52 4.52
C HIS A 216 -3.23 2.70 5.03
N GLY A 217 -3.50 2.31 6.29
CA GLY A 217 -4.85 2.45 6.82
C GLY A 217 -5.06 1.83 8.20
N ALA A 218 -6.31 1.83 8.62
CA ALA A 218 -6.70 1.35 9.94
C ALA A 218 -6.38 -0.13 10.13
N GLN A 219 -6.00 -0.45 11.37
CA GLN A 219 -5.82 -1.81 11.85
C GLN A 219 -6.80 -2.07 13.00
N HIS A 220 -7.34 -3.26 13.08
CA HIS A 220 -8.36 -3.65 14.03
C HIS A 220 -7.83 -4.73 14.97
N GLU A 221 -8.29 -4.70 16.20
CA GLU A 221 -8.07 -5.78 17.18
C GLU A 221 -9.27 -6.70 17.17
N ASP A 222 -9.03 -7.98 17.43
CA ASP A 222 -10.11 -8.97 17.59
C ASP A 222 -10.99 -8.57 18.80
N PRO A 223 -12.28 -8.31 18.60
CA PRO A 223 -13.19 -7.97 19.69
C PRO A 223 -13.52 -9.18 20.58
N ALA A 224 -13.16 -10.41 20.17
CA ALA A 224 -13.39 -11.60 20.97
C ALA A 224 -12.61 -11.54 22.29
N THR A 225 -13.15 -12.18 23.32
CA THR A 225 -12.50 -12.34 24.61
C THR A 225 -12.14 -13.81 24.85
N GLY A 226 -11.06 -14.03 25.60
CA GLY A 226 -10.64 -15.39 25.97
C GLY A 226 -9.46 -15.95 25.16
N PRO A 227 -9.12 -17.23 25.36
CA PRO A 227 -7.87 -17.82 24.88
C PRO A 227 -7.79 -18.03 23.36
N ARG A 228 -8.90 -17.89 22.65
CA ARG A 228 -8.97 -18.00 21.19
C ARG A 228 -8.89 -16.65 20.47
N ARG A 229 -8.76 -15.54 21.21
CA ARG A 229 -8.62 -14.21 20.64
C ARG A 229 -7.36 -14.15 19.75
N ASP A 230 -7.51 -13.59 18.55
CA ASP A 230 -6.35 -13.22 17.75
C ASP A 230 -5.70 -11.98 18.39
N THR A 231 -4.44 -12.08 18.77
CA THR A 231 -3.71 -10.99 19.43
C THR A 231 -3.07 -10.03 18.42
N ARG A 232 -3.15 -10.32 17.14
CA ARG A 232 -2.61 -9.45 16.08
C ARG A 232 -3.53 -8.27 15.84
N ARG A 233 -2.94 -7.14 15.49
CA ARG A 233 -3.69 -6.04 14.88
C ARG A 233 -3.69 -6.26 13.37
N LEU A 234 -4.88 -6.47 12.82
CA LEU A 234 -5.06 -6.79 11.42
C LEU A 234 -5.66 -5.60 10.66
N GLY A 235 -5.03 -5.24 9.55
CA GLY A 235 -5.63 -4.38 8.54
C GLY A 235 -6.39 -5.22 7.50
N LEU A 236 -6.45 -4.75 6.27
CA LEU A 236 -7.11 -5.48 5.19
C LEU A 236 -6.35 -6.77 4.85
N GLY A 237 -7.11 -7.81 4.56
CA GLY A 237 -6.62 -9.04 3.98
C GLY A 237 -6.62 -8.95 2.45
N LEU A 238 -5.53 -9.38 1.81
CA LEU A 238 -5.41 -9.50 0.37
C LEU A 238 -5.43 -10.98 -0.03
N ALA A 239 -6.38 -11.36 -0.89
CA ALA A 239 -6.40 -12.69 -1.48
C ALA A 239 -5.56 -12.73 -2.77
N TRP A 240 -5.75 -11.76 -3.65
CA TRP A 240 -4.95 -11.59 -4.85
C TRP A 240 -4.98 -10.13 -5.35
N ALA A 241 -3.96 -9.79 -6.12
CA ALA A 241 -3.88 -8.55 -6.88
C ALA A 241 -3.62 -8.86 -8.35
N ARG A 242 -4.30 -8.19 -9.27
CA ARG A 242 -4.11 -8.30 -10.71
C ARG A 242 -3.86 -6.92 -11.31
N ILE A 243 -2.87 -6.82 -12.17
CA ILE A 243 -2.60 -5.63 -12.96
C ILE A 243 -2.63 -5.98 -14.44
N GLU A 244 -3.30 -5.17 -15.24
CA GLU A 244 -3.41 -5.35 -16.68
C GLU A 244 -3.39 -3.99 -17.39
N ARG A 245 -3.13 -3.97 -18.68
CA ARG A 245 -3.28 -2.74 -19.49
C ARG A 245 -4.76 -2.40 -19.64
N ALA A 246 -5.07 -1.09 -19.53
CA ALA A 246 -6.42 -0.58 -19.72
C ALA A 246 -6.85 -0.61 -21.19
#